data_24bd89ab1dd6bc35c5cfd76a5e9de701
#
_entry.id   24bd89ab1dd6bc35c5cfd76a5e9de701
#
_cell.length_a   1.000
_cell.length_b   1.000
_cell.length_c   1.000
_cell.angle_alpha   90.00
_cell.angle_beta   90.00
_cell.angle_gamma   90.00
#
_symmetry.space_group_name_H-M   'P 1'
#
loop_
_entity.id
_entity.type
_entity.pdbx_description
1 polymer ?
#
loop_
_entity_poly.entity_id
_entity_poly.type
_entity_poly.pdbx_seq_one_letter_code
_entity_poly.pdbx_strand_id
1 'polypeptide(L)'
;STELIIMSDHGFAPMHRVMNVNDWLVQEGYMVLKETGSTGSIGAHHSGDGHIDWDPSIVDWSKTKAYTVGFNGIILNRVGREAKGIIKDSEVAPILAEMQSKLMKLKDGGRPVFTRVLPATEVFSGEQVFLAPDLQLGFNTGFGASDPAAEGKVTGEAILVDNDSRWSGSHLMDPELVKGTLATRTPHDFSTATPALEDITATLYSQFGVTPPEGLDGKPLF
;
A
#
# COMPACT_ATOMS: atom_id res chain seq x y z
N SER A 1 37.82 -9.62 -16.33
CA SER A 1 37.62 -8.68 -15.20
C SER A 1 36.30 -9.01 -14.53
N THR A 2 36.21 -8.79 -13.23
CA THR A 2 34.97 -8.98 -12.47
C THR A 2 34.24 -7.65 -12.40
N GLU A 3 32.98 -7.60 -12.81
CA GLU A 3 32.08 -6.48 -12.57
C GLU A 3 31.48 -6.60 -11.16
N LEU A 4 31.29 -5.47 -10.48
CA LEU A 4 30.61 -5.39 -9.19
C LEU A 4 29.43 -4.47 -9.35
N ILE A 5 28.23 -4.97 -9.02
CA ILE A 5 26.98 -4.22 -8.95
C ILE A 5 26.55 -4.20 -7.49
N ILE A 6 26.34 -3.00 -6.94
CA ILE A 6 25.76 -2.78 -5.61
C ILE A 6 24.41 -2.13 -5.81
N MET A 7 23.37 -2.73 -5.27
CA MET A 7 22.00 -2.23 -5.43
C MET A 7 21.18 -2.40 -4.16
N SER A 8 20.14 -1.61 -4.03
CA SER A 8 19.04 -1.85 -3.11
C SER A 8 17.72 -1.85 -3.89
N ASP A 9 16.75 -2.61 -3.43
CA ASP A 9 15.40 -2.68 -3.98
C ASP A 9 14.61 -1.38 -3.71
N HIS A 10 14.84 -0.73 -2.58
CA HIS A 10 14.23 0.53 -2.17
C HIS A 10 15.15 1.29 -1.21
N GLY A 11 14.81 2.56 -0.97
CA GLY A 11 15.33 3.37 0.12
C GLY A 11 14.51 3.19 1.40
N PHE A 12 14.67 4.13 2.34
CA PHE A 12 14.03 4.10 3.66
C PHE A 12 13.81 5.53 4.16
N ALA A 13 12.70 5.81 4.82
CA ALA A 13 12.43 7.13 5.38
C ALA A 13 11.79 7.05 6.77
N PRO A 14 11.89 8.12 7.60
CA PRO A 14 11.26 8.16 8.92
C PRO A 14 9.75 7.97 8.84
N MET A 15 9.20 7.28 9.85
CA MET A 15 7.75 7.08 10.03
C MET A 15 7.41 7.41 11.49
N HIS A 16 6.76 8.55 11.71
CA HIS A 16 6.43 9.06 13.04
C HIS A 16 4.94 8.93 13.37
N ARG A 17 4.11 8.90 12.35
CA ARG A 17 2.65 8.80 12.46
C ARG A 17 2.15 7.64 11.63
N VAL A 18 1.17 6.91 12.14
CA VAL A 18 0.54 5.81 11.42
C VAL A 18 -0.96 6.02 11.30
N MET A 19 -1.52 5.54 10.19
CA MET A 19 -2.94 5.67 9.87
C MET A 19 -3.68 4.34 10.07
N ASN A 20 -4.73 4.38 10.86
CA ASN A 20 -5.72 3.32 10.98
C ASN A 20 -6.70 3.41 9.80
N VAL A 21 -6.32 2.81 8.66
CA VAL A 21 -7.05 2.98 7.39
C VAL A 21 -8.48 2.44 7.47
N ASN A 22 -8.71 1.31 8.13
CA ASN A 22 -10.05 0.76 8.29
C ASN A 22 -10.93 1.64 9.20
N ASP A 23 -10.35 2.31 10.22
CA ASP A 23 -11.08 3.26 11.05
C ASP A 23 -11.51 4.49 10.24
N TRP A 24 -10.65 4.96 9.31
CA TRP A 24 -11.03 5.99 8.35
C TRP A 24 -12.19 5.52 7.43
N LEU A 25 -12.14 4.28 6.94
CA LEU A 25 -13.21 3.72 6.12
C LEU A 25 -14.53 3.62 6.89
N VAL A 26 -14.49 3.30 8.19
CA VAL A 26 -15.67 3.30 9.06
C VAL A 26 -16.20 4.72 9.25
N GLN A 27 -15.33 5.68 9.57
CA GLN A 27 -15.72 7.08 9.79
C GLN A 27 -16.35 7.70 8.54
N GLU A 28 -15.82 7.39 7.35
CA GLU A 28 -16.31 7.91 6.06
C GLU A 28 -17.51 7.11 5.50
N GLY A 29 -17.95 6.03 6.21
CA GLY A 29 -19.10 5.23 5.82
C GLY A 29 -18.84 4.26 4.66
N TYR A 30 -17.58 3.94 4.36
CA TYR A 30 -17.20 2.92 3.38
C TYR A 30 -17.15 1.52 3.99
N MET A 31 -16.86 1.41 5.28
CA MET A 31 -16.95 0.17 6.05
C MET A 31 -18.05 0.32 7.10
N VAL A 32 -18.88 -0.69 7.23
CA VAL A 32 -20.00 -0.73 8.19
C VAL A 32 -19.79 -1.87 9.17
N LEU A 33 -19.82 -1.55 10.45
CA LEU A 33 -19.76 -2.54 11.51
C LEU A 33 -21.18 -2.93 11.94
N LYS A 34 -21.38 -4.18 12.35
CA LYS A 34 -22.65 -4.66 12.91
C LYS A 34 -22.88 -4.00 14.25
N GLU A 35 -24.12 -3.68 14.54
CA GLU A 35 -24.53 -3.29 15.89
C GLU A 35 -24.36 -4.52 16.80
N THR A 36 -23.34 -4.45 17.66
CA THR A 36 -23.21 -5.40 18.75
C THR A 36 -24.11 -4.92 19.87
N GLY A 37 -25.11 -5.72 20.26
CA GLY A 37 -26.11 -5.37 21.30
C GLY A 37 -25.56 -5.22 22.72
N SER A 38 -24.31 -4.85 22.89
CA SER A 38 -23.71 -4.49 24.15
C SER A 38 -22.90 -3.19 23.98
N THR A 39 -23.10 -2.25 24.88
CA THR A 39 -22.38 -1.00 25.08
C THR A 39 -20.89 -1.20 25.45
N GLY A 40 -20.24 -2.21 24.89
CA GLY A 40 -18.82 -2.44 24.99
C GLY A 40 -18.16 -1.80 23.75
N SER A 41 -17.16 -0.97 23.97
CA SER A 41 -16.34 -0.35 22.92
C SER A 41 -16.17 -1.32 21.73
N ILE A 42 -16.39 -0.81 20.53
CA ILE A 42 -15.91 -1.42 19.30
C ILE A 42 -14.39 -1.35 19.41
N GLY A 43 -13.84 -2.14 20.31
CA GLY A 43 -12.44 -2.09 20.68
C GLY A 43 -11.87 -3.44 20.38
N ALA A 44 -10.82 -3.43 19.60
CA ALA A 44 -9.86 -4.47 19.68
C ALA A 44 -9.58 -4.76 21.17
N HIS A 45 -9.90 -5.96 21.63
CA HIS A 45 -9.45 -6.40 22.94
C HIS A 45 -7.95 -6.60 22.86
N HIS A 46 -7.19 -5.77 23.56
CA HIS A 46 -5.77 -6.07 23.76
C HIS A 46 -5.71 -7.34 24.61
N SER A 47 -5.29 -8.44 24.01
CA SER A 47 -4.82 -9.59 24.75
C SER A 47 -3.61 -9.14 25.59
N GLY A 48 -3.42 -9.72 26.75
CA GLY A 48 -2.34 -9.32 27.67
C GLY A 48 -0.91 -9.48 27.13
N ASP A 49 -0.77 -9.99 25.90
CA ASP A 49 0.47 -10.12 25.11
C ASP A 49 0.63 -9.01 24.05
N GLY A 50 -0.28 -8.03 24.01
CA GLY A 50 -0.26 -6.92 23.04
C GLY A 50 -0.85 -7.23 21.68
N HIS A 51 -1.38 -8.44 21.46
CA HIS A 51 -2.14 -8.76 20.24
C HIS A 51 -3.57 -8.23 20.32
N ILE A 52 -4.04 -7.71 19.20
CA ILE A 52 -5.43 -7.28 19.05
C ILE A 52 -6.22 -8.48 18.50
N ASP A 53 -7.13 -9.00 19.29
CA ASP A 53 -8.07 -10.02 18.83
C ASP A 53 -9.06 -9.37 17.85
N TRP A 54 -8.88 -9.65 16.56
CA TRP A 54 -9.72 -9.18 15.48
C TRP A 54 -10.70 -10.26 15.05
N ASP A 55 -11.99 -9.93 15.12
CA ASP A 55 -13.06 -10.78 14.58
C ASP A 55 -13.67 -10.11 13.34
N PRO A 56 -13.36 -10.58 12.12
CA PRO A 56 -13.95 -10.06 10.89
C PRO A 56 -15.47 -10.25 10.83
N SER A 57 -16.06 -11.04 11.72
CA SER A 57 -17.50 -11.22 11.80
C SER A 57 -18.25 -9.97 12.26
N ILE A 58 -17.55 -9.00 12.88
CA ILE A 58 -18.15 -7.70 13.26
C ILE A 58 -18.45 -6.81 12.06
N VAL A 59 -17.85 -7.06 10.89
CA VAL A 59 -18.09 -6.28 9.68
C VAL A 59 -19.41 -6.71 9.05
N ASP A 60 -20.27 -5.74 8.74
CA ASP A 60 -21.44 -5.96 7.89
C ASP A 60 -21.05 -5.87 6.41
N TRP A 61 -20.61 -7.00 5.88
CA TRP A 61 -20.18 -7.10 4.47
C TRP A 61 -21.27 -6.80 3.46
N SER A 62 -22.54 -6.87 3.86
CA SER A 62 -23.67 -6.51 2.98
C SER A 62 -23.82 -5.01 2.77
N LYS A 63 -23.13 -4.19 3.58
CA LYS A 63 -23.14 -2.73 3.51
C LYS A 63 -21.74 -2.12 3.34
N THR A 64 -20.70 -2.92 3.54
CA THR A 64 -19.30 -2.47 3.43
C THR A 64 -18.88 -2.37 1.97
N LYS A 65 -18.48 -1.18 1.55
CA LYS A 65 -18.04 -0.85 0.20
C LYS A 65 -16.55 -1.11 -0.01
N ALA A 66 -15.73 -0.90 1.04
CA ALA A 66 -14.28 -1.01 0.96
C ALA A 66 -13.67 -1.46 2.27
N TYR A 67 -12.49 -2.04 2.19
CA TYR A 67 -11.68 -2.49 3.32
C TYR A 67 -10.19 -2.40 2.95
N THR A 68 -9.31 -2.46 3.96
CA THR A 68 -7.87 -2.62 3.74
C THR A 68 -7.36 -3.88 4.44
N VAL A 69 -6.41 -4.52 3.80
CA VAL A 69 -5.50 -5.52 4.33
C VAL A 69 -4.17 -5.34 3.61
N GLY A 70 -3.06 -5.44 4.33
CA GLY A 70 -1.75 -4.98 3.81
C GLY A 70 -1.55 -3.47 4.04
N PHE A 71 -0.38 -2.96 3.68
CA PHE A 71 0.07 -1.65 4.15
C PHE A 71 -0.40 -0.46 3.29
N ASN A 72 -0.57 -0.63 1.99
CA ASN A 72 -0.67 0.52 1.08
C ASN A 72 -1.86 0.45 0.13
N GLY A 73 -2.87 -0.37 0.42
CA GLY A 73 -3.97 -0.56 -0.50
C GLY A 73 -5.35 -0.49 0.13
N ILE A 74 -6.32 0.07 -0.61
CA ILE A 74 -7.74 -0.06 -0.30
C ILE A 74 -8.39 -0.93 -1.37
N ILE A 75 -9.18 -1.89 -0.92
CA ILE A 75 -9.84 -2.90 -1.74
C ILE A 75 -11.35 -2.61 -1.72
N LEU A 76 -11.98 -2.49 -2.88
CA LEU A 76 -13.43 -2.38 -2.98
C LEU A 76 -14.07 -3.77 -2.86
N ASN A 77 -15.18 -3.85 -2.17
CA ASN A 77 -15.98 -5.07 -2.03
C ASN A 77 -16.83 -5.29 -3.30
N ARG A 78 -16.18 -5.76 -4.39
CA ARG A 78 -16.75 -5.83 -5.75
C ARG A 78 -17.53 -7.10 -6.00
N VAL A 79 -18.64 -6.97 -6.70
CA VAL A 79 -19.41 -8.11 -7.22
C VAL A 79 -18.54 -8.93 -8.17
N GLY A 80 -18.52 -10.24 -7.95
CA GLY A 80 -17.76 -11.18 -8.80
C GLY A 80 -16.29 -11.36 -8.42
N ARG A 81 -15.73 -10.50 -7.56
CA ARG A 81 -14.39 -10.65 -7.00
C ARG A 81 -14.42 -11.10 -5.55
N GLU A 82 -15.12 -10.37 -4.70
CA GLU A 82 -15.29 -10.73 -3.29
C GLU A 82 -16.52 -11.63 -3.09
N ALA A 83 -16.43 -12.56 -2.12
CA ALA A 83 -17.51 -13.53 -1.83
C ALA A 83 -18.84 -12.86 -1.45
N LYS A 84 -18.79 -11.64 -0.88
CA LYS A 84 -19.95 -10.83 -0.50
C LYS A 84 -19.90 -9.46 -1.15
N GLY A 85 -19.40 -9.39 -2.39
CA GLY A 85 -19.24 -8.15 -3.13
C GLY A 85 -20.57 -7.44 -3.39
N ILE A 86 -20.59 -6.13 -3.19
CA ILE A 86 -21.77 -5.29 -3.40
C ILE A 86 -21.56 -4.19 -4.44
N ILE A 87 -20.31 -3.83 -4.74
CA ILE A 87 -19.97 -2.78 -5.70
C ILE A 87 -19.97 -3.33 -7.12
N LYS A 88 -20.81 -2.78 -7.97
CA LYS A 88 -20.84 -3.11 -9.40
C LYS A 88 -19.76 -2.35 -10.16
N ASP A 89 -19.34 -2.86 -11.31
CA ASP A 89 -18.29 -2.22 -12.13
C ASP A 89 -18.58 -0.77 -12.48
N SER A 90 -19.85 -0.41 -12.72
CA SER A 90 -20.26 0.97 -13.00
C SER A 90 -20.11 1.93 -11.81
N GLU A 91 -19.98 1.41 -10.60
CA GLU A 91 -19.86 2.18 -9.36
C GLU A 91 -18.39 2.35 -8.93
N VAL A 92 -17.47 1.58 -9.51
CA VAL A 92 -16.05 1.57 -9.12
C VAL A 92 -15.42 2.94 -9.32
N ALA A 93 -15.45 3.49 -10.53
CA ALA A 93 -14.75 4.74 -10.84
C ALA A 93 -15.25 5.94 -10.00
N PRO A 94 -16.56 6.19 -9.82
CA PRO A 94 -17.01 7.28 -8.97
C PRO A 94 -16.63 7.10 -7.49
N ILE A 95 -16.66 5.88 -6.95
CA ILE A 95 -16.24 5.61 -5.56
C ILE A 95 -14.74 5.87 -5.38
N LEU A 96 -13.90 5.39 -6.31
CA LEU A 96 -12.45 5.63 -6.26
C LEU A 96 -12.13 7.12 -6.33
N ALA A 97 -12.78 7.87 -7.23
CA ALA A 97 -12.57 9.31 -7.35
C ALA A 97 -12.98 10.07 -6.08
N GLU A 98 -14.07 9.68 -5.44
CA GLU A 98 -14.50 10.24 -4.16
C GLU A 98 -13.47 9.97 -3.06
N MET A 99 -13.07 8.70 -2.88
CA MET A 99 -12.07 8.30 -1.89
C MET A 99 -10.73 9.01 -2.11
N GLN A 100 -10.24 9.04 -3.35
CA GLN A 100 -9.01 9.73 -3.73
C GLN A 100 -9.08 11.22 -3.34
N SER A 101 -10.19 11.90 -3.66
CA SER A 101 -10.38 13.31 -3.31
C SER A 101 -10.37 13.57 -1.80
N LYS A 102 -10.95 12.66 -0.99
CA LYS A 102 -10.97 12.77 0.47
C LYS A 102 -9.59 12.50 1.07
N LEU A 103 -8.93 11.43 0.66
CA LEU A 103 -7.60 11.04 1.15
C LEU A 103 -6.55 12.11 0.83
N MET A 104 -6.55 12.65 -0.39
CA MET A 104 -5.61 13.71 -0.78
C MET A 104 -5.78 15.02 0.00
N LYS A 105 -6.93 15.22 0.65
CA LYS A 105 -7.16 16.38 1.55
C LYS A 105 -6.77 16.11 2.99
N LEU A 106 -6.47 14.87 3.35
CA LEU A 106 -6.14 14.49 4.71
C LEU A 106 -4.80 15.12 5.12
N LYS A 107 -4.80 15.81 6.26
CA LYS A 107 -3.63 16.46 6.84
C LYS A 107 -3.51 16.17 8.32
N ASP A 108 -2.27 16.11 8.81
CA ASP A 108 -1.94 16.05 10.22
C ASP A 108 -0.99 17.20 10.57
N GLY A 109 -1.37 18.06 11.50
CA GLY A 109 -0.60 19.27 11.83
C GLY A 109 -0.33 20.17 10.62
N GLY A 110 -1.22 20.20 9.62
CA GLY A 110 -1.06 20.96 8.38
C GLY A 110 -0.26 20.25 7.28
N ARG A 111 0.41 19.13 7.57
CA ARG A 111 1.17 18.33 6.61
C ARG A 111 0.27 17.34 5.88
N PRO A 112 0.34 17.23 4.54
CA PRO A 112 -0.38 16.20 3.81
C PRO A 112 0.06 14.81 4.27
N VAL A 113 -0.90 13.90 4.50
CA VAL A 113 -0.62 12.49 4.86
C VAL A 113 -0.17 11.70 3.64
N PHE A 114 -0.70 12.02 2.48
CA PHE A 114 -0.38 11.36 1.21
C PHE A 114 0.27 12.34 0.23
N THR A 115 1.21 11.83 -0.57
CA THR A 115 1.73 12.51 -1.76
C THR A 115 0.92 12.15 -2.98
N ARG A 116 0.48 10.89 -3.06
CA ARG A 116 -0.38 10.36 -4.13
C ARG A 116 -1.36 9.35 -3.56
N VAL A 117 -2.52 9.26 -4.20
CA VAL A 117 -3.48 8.17 -4.05
C VAL A 117 -3.93 7.83 -5.45
N LEU A 118 -3.60 6.65 -5.95
CA LEU A 118 -3.75 6.29 -7.35
C LEU A 118 -4.63 5.04 -7.51
N PRO A 119 -5.52 4.99 -8.52
CA PRO A 119 -6.16 3.76 -8.93
C PRO A 119 -5.13 2.70 -9.34
N ALA A 120 -5.43 1.42 -9.10
CA ALA A 120 -4.54 0.31 -9.43
C ALA A 120 -4.12 0.31 -10.91
N THR A 121 -5.01 0.71 -11.81
CA THR A 121 -4.77 0.79 -13.26
C THR A 121 -3.77 1.86 -13.68
N GLU A 122 -3.46 2.81 -12.80
CA GLU A 122 -2.41 3.81 -13.02
C GLU A 122 -1.05 3.37 -12.48
N VAL A 123 -1.02 2.31 -11.66
CA VAL A 123 0.18 1.81 -10.98
C VAL A 123 0.64 0.47 -11.55
N PHE A 124 -0.29 -0.40 -11.86
CA PHE A 124 -0.03 -1.76 -12.31
C PHE A 124 -0.52 -2.01 -13.72
N SER A 125 0.14 -2.92 -14.43
CA SER A 125 -0.22 -3.38 -15.75
C SER A 125 -0.23 -4.91 -15.80
N GLY A 126 -0.77 -5.48 -16.88
CA GLY A 126 -0.81 -6.93 -17.11
C GLY A 126 -2.11 -7.60 -16.64
N GLU A 127 -2.19 -8.90 -16.89
CA GLU A 127 -3.43 -9.69 -16.69
C GLU A 127 -3.87 -9.83 -15.23
N GLN A 128 -2.96 -9.64 -14.28
CA GLN A 128 -3.25 -9.82 -12.86
C GLN A 128 -3.68 -8.53 -12.14
N VAL A 129 -3.83 -7.39 -12.83
CA VAL A 129 -4.21 -6.11 -12.22
C VAL A 129 -5.53 -6.19 -11.44
N PHE A 130 -6.44 -7.08 -11.85
CA PHE A 130 -7.71 -7.28 -11.15
C PHE A 130 -7.56 -7.84 -9.71
N LEU A 131 -6.39 -8.40 -9.36
CA LEU A 131 -6.07 -8.86 -8.00
C LEU A 131 -5.46 -7.77 -7.13
N ALA A 132 -5.03 -6.64 -7.73
CA ALA A 132 -4.46 -5.54 -6.99
C ALA A 132 -5.53 -4.83 -6.13
N PRO A 133 -5.13 -4.18 -5.02
CA PRO A 133 -5.98 -3.21 -4.34
C PRO A 133 -6.46 -2.13 -5.32
N ASP A 134 -7.70 -1.69 -5.20
CA ASP A 134 -8.30 -0.73 -6.14
C ASP A 134 -7.69 0.67 -6.03
N LEU A 135 -7.22 1.09 -4.84
CA LEU A 135 -6.42 2.30 -4.63
C LEU A 135 -5.08 1.94 -3.99
N GLN A 136 -4.03 2.58 -4.48
CA GLN A 136 -2.70 2.57 -3.88
C GLN A 136 -2.47 3.87 -3.11
N LEU A 137 -2.00 3.72 -1.87
CA LEU A 137 -1.79 4.81 -0.91
C LEU A 137 -0.30 5.17 -0.86
N GLY A 138 0.09 6.25 -1.52
CA GLY A 138 1.44 6.79 -1.45
C GLY A 138 1.56 7.72 -0.24
N PHE A 139 1.87 7.17 0.93
CA PHE A 139 2.10 7.94 2.15
C PHE A 139 3.27 8.92 1.99
N ASN A 140 3.14 10.09 2.56
CA ASN A 140 4.20 11.09 2.62
C ASN A 140 5.24 10.71 3.68
N THR A 141 6.46 11.27 3.57
CA THR A 141 7.51 11.09 4.59
C THR A 141 6.99 11.42 5.99
N GLY A 142 7.22 10.51 6.92
CA GLY A 142 6.76 10.62 8.30
C GLY A 142 5.42 9.92 8.57
N PHE A 143 4.76 9.40 7.54
CA PHE A 143 3.48 8.69 7.64
C PHE A 143 3.57 7.27 7.09
N GLY A 144 2.69 6.39 7.56
CA GLY A 144 2.52 5.03 7.06
C GLY A 144 1.19 4.43 7.52
N ALA A 145 0.86 3.23 7.06
CA ALA A 145 -0.25 2.47 7.61
C ALA A 145 0.14 1.87 8.98
N SER A 146 -0.81 1.76 9.89
CA SER A 146 -0.62 1.05 11.16
C SER A 146 -0.56 -0.47 10.95
N ASP A 147 0.12 -1.18 11.85
CA ASP A 147 0.13 -2.64 11.84
C ASP A 147 -1.29 -3.23 11.93
N PRO A 148 -2.19 -2.73 12.82
CA PRO A 148 -3.58 -3.17 12.83
C PRO A 148 -4.29 -2.99 11.49
N ALA A 149 -4.08 -1.87 10.79
CA ALA A 149 -4.67 -1.66 9.46
C ALA A 149 -4.13 -2.67 8.44
N ALA A 150 -2.82 -2.98 8.48
CA ALA A 150 -2.21 -3.97 7.61
C ALA A 150 -2.77 -5.38 7.86
N GLU A 151 -3.15 -5.70 9.08
CA GLU A 151 -3.80 -6.95 9.46
C GLU A 151 -5.32 -6.97 9.17
N GLY A 152 -5.86 -5.89 8.61
CA GLY A 152 -7.28 -5.78 8.29
C GLY A 152 -8.18 -5.36 9.45
N LYS A 153 -7.61 -4.89 10.57
CA LYS A 153 -8.33 -4.59 11.81
C LYS A 153 -8.96 -3.20 11.79
N VAL A 154 -10.01 -3.03 12.60
CA VAL A 154 -10.57 -1.74 13.04
C VAL A 154 -10.20 -1.58 14.51
N THR A 155 -9.56 -0.49 14.86
CA THR A 155 -9.04 -0.28 16.23
C THR A 155 -10.03 0.42 17.14
N GLY A 156 -10.94 1.20 16.59
CA GLY A 156 -11.80 2.12 17.33
C GLY A 156 -11.07 3.34 17.87
N GLU A 157 -9.82 3.53 17.46
CA GLU A 157 -8.98 4.66 17.85
C GLU A 157 -9.03 5.83 16.86
N ALA A 158 -8.21 6.85 17.09
CA ALA A 158 -8.05 7.94 16.14
C ALA A 158 -7.49 7.44 14.80
N ILE A 159 -7.91 8.07 13.70
CA ILE A 159 -7.44 7.73 12.34
C ILE A 159 -5.92 7.85 12.21
N LEU A 160 -5.33 8.84 12.85
CA LEU A 160 -3.89 9.09 12.86
C LEU A 160 -3.40 9.07 14.32
N VAL A 161 -2.45 8.21 14.59
CA VAL A 161 -1.83 8.05 15.91
C VAL A 161 -0.31 8.16 15.80
N ASP A 162 0.37 8.38 16.92
CA ASP A 162 1.82 8.32 16.97
C ASP A 162 2.31 6.91 16.69
N ASN A 163 3.41 6.78 15.95
CA ASN A 163 4.07 5.50 15.79
C ASN A 163 4.92 5.23 17.04
N ASP A 164 4.39 4.42 17.94
CA ASP A 164 5.06 3.97 19.16
C ASP A 164 5.79 2.64 19.02
N SER A 165 5.75 2.05 17.80
CA SER A 165 6.46 0.82 17.49
C SER A 165 7.98 1.04 17.49
N ARG A 166 8.73 -0.06 17.63
CA ARG A 166 10.20 -0.03 17.46
C ARG A 166 10.66 0.29 16.04
N TRP A 167 9.80 0.20 15.06
CA TRP A 167 10.05 0.53 13.66
C TRP A 167 9.80 2.02 13.43
N SER A 168 10.83 2.84 13.64
CA SER A 168 10.76 4.30 13.48
C SER A 168 10.88 4.78 12.04
N GLY A 169 11.02 3.88 11.09
CA GLY A 169 11.10 4.16 9.65
C GLY A 169 10.47 3.05 8.83
N SER A 170 10.20 3.34 7.56
CA SER A 170 9.59 2.41 6.62
C SER A 170 10.00 2.72 5.18
N HIS A 171 9.81 1.76 4.30
CA HIS A 171 9.81 1.92 2.84
C HIS A 171 8.38 1.87 2.27
N LEU A 172 7.38 1.55 3.10
CA LEU A 172 5.97 1.41 2.73
C LEU A 172 5.30 2.79 2.65
N MET A 173 5.77 3.63 1.74
CA MET A 173 5.27 4.95 1.45
C MET A 173 5.32 5.22 -0.07
N ASP A 174 5.15 6.47 -0.50
CA ASP A 174 5.28 6.79 -1.92
C ASP A 174 6.68 6.37 -2.44
N PRO A 175 6.78 5.51 -3.47
CA PRO A 175 8.06 5.03 -3.98
C PRO A 175 9.00 6.13 -4.45
N GLU A 176 8.48 7.30 -4.85
CA GLU A 176 9.33 8.44 -5.22
C GLU A 176 10.14 9.02 -4.04
N LEU A 177 9.71 8.74 -2.80
CA LEU A 177 10.37 9.20 -1.57
C LEU A 177 11.42 8.20 -1.06
N VAL A 178 11.40 6.97 -1.53
CA VAL A 178 12.22 5.85 -1.03
C VAL A 178 12.87 5.08 -2.18
N LYS A 179 13.43 5.81 -3.14
CA LYS A 179 14.12 5.22 -4.30
C LYS A 179 15.29 4.35 -3.85
N GLY A 180 15.50 3.25 -4.56
CA GLY A 180 16.66 2.39 -4.41
C GLY A 180 17.96 3.06 -4.86
N THR A 181 19.06 2.37 -4.65
CA THR A 181 20.40 2.79 -5.05
C THR A 181 21.01 1.78 -6.02
N LEU A 182 21.71 2.25 -7.02
CA LEU A 182 22.51 1.46 -7.93
C LEU A 182 23.91 2.05 -8.05
N ALA A 183 24.93 1.23 -7.86
CA ALA A 183 26.32 1.59 -8.10
C ALA A 183 27.05 0.45 -8.80
N THR A 184 27.93 0.78 -9.75
CA THR A 184 28.72 -0.17 -10.51
C THR A 184 30.21 0.14 -10.40
N ARG A 185 31.06 -0.91 -10.42
CA ARG A 185 32.51 -0.74 -10.40
C ARG A 185 33.00 -0.05 -11.67
N THR A 186 32.53 -0.52 -12.83
CA THR A 186 32.82 0.13 -14.12
C THR A 186 31.89 1.31 -14.30
N PRO A 187 32.36 2.51 -14.63
CA PRO A 187 31.47 3.63 -14.92
C PRO A 187 30.58 3.32 -16.13
N HIS A 188 29.28 3.48 -15.94
CA HIS A 188 28.27 3.40 -17.00
C HIS A 188 27.47 4.70 -17.03
N ASP A 189 27.01 5.08 -18.22
CA ASP A 189 26.19 6.29 -18.39
C ASP A 189 24.71 5.95 -18.25
N PHE A 190 24.13 6.39 -17.13
CA PHE A 190 22.70 6.28 -16.85
C PHE A 190 21.93 7.58 -17.13
N SER A 191 22.54 8.58 -17.81
CA SER A 191 21.93 9.90 -18.02
C SER A 191 20.67 9.85 -18.91
N THR A 192 20.54 8.82 -19.74
CA THR A 192 19.41 8.65 -20.67
C THR A 192 18.36 7.63 -20.21
N ALA A 193 18.59 6.96 -19.08
CA ALA A 193 17.70 5.94 -18.54
C ALA A 193 17.51 6.12 -17.05
N THR A 194 16.32 5.87 -16.55
CA THR A 194 16.07 5.69 -15.12
C THR A 194 16.14 4.19 -14.85
N PRO A 195 17.22 3.68 -14.20
CA PRO A 195 17.34 2.27 -13.90
C PRO A 195 16.16 1.79 -13.03
N ALA A 196 15.63 0.62 -13.34
CA ALA A 196 14.61 -0.06 -12.59
C ALA A 196 15.14 -1.41 -12.08
N LEU A 197 14.49 -1.96 -11.06
CA LEU A 197 14.96 -3.19 -10.42
C LEU A 197 14.94 -4.38 -11.40
N GLU A 198 13.93 -4.46 -12.24
CA GLU A 198 13.78 -5.47 -13.28
C GLU A 198 14.90 -5.43 -14.34
N ASP A 199 15.54 -4.27 -14.54
CA ASP A 199 16.65 -4.11 -15.49
C ASP A 199 17.92 -4.85 -15.05
N ILE A 200 18.08 -5.09 -13.77
CA ILE A 200 19.22 -5.85 -13.22
C ILE A 200 19.24 -7.26 -13.77
N THR A 201 18.10 -7.93 -13.78
CA THR A 201 17.97 -9.29 -14.33
C THR A 201 18.31 -9.30 -15.82
N ALA A 202 17.77 -8.36 -16.61
CA ALA A 202 18.05 -8.24 -18.03
C ALA A 202 19.53 -7.94 -18.30
N THR A 203 20.16 -7.10 -17.47
CA THR A 203 21.59 -6.79 -17.54
C THR A 203 22.46 -8.03 -17.31
N LEU A 204 22.12 -8.87 -16.32
CA LEU A 204 22.85 -10.11 -16.06
C LEU A 204 22.76 -11.08 -17.26
N TYR A 205 21.58 -11.27 -17.85
CA TYR A 205 21.43 -12.08 -19.07
C TYR A 205 22.35 -11.55 -20.20
N SER A 206 22.37 -10.24 -20.42
CA SER A 206 23.22 -9.60 -21.41
C SER A 206 24.71 -9.85 -21.13
N GLN A 207 25.17 -9.62 -19.90
CA GLN A 207 26.57 -9.76 -19.51
C GLN A 207 27.10 -11.20 -19.61
N PHE A 208 26.25 -12.19 -19.44
CA PHE A 208 26.63 -13.60 -19.60
C PHE A 208 26.34 -14.17 -20.98
N GLY A 209 25.83 -13.37 -21.93
CA GLY A 209 25.48 -13.82 -23.29
C GLY A 209 24.37 -14.90 -23.28
N VAL A 210 23.52 -14.90 -22.28
CA VAL A 210 22.41 -15.83 -22.13
C VAL A 210 21.13 -15.20 -22.67
N THR A 211 20.41 -15.93 -23.51
CA THR A 211 19.10 -15.47 -24.01
C THR A 211 18.10 -15.38 -22.87
N PRO A 212 17.50 -14.20 -22.61
CA PRO A 212 16.48 -14.06 -21.58
C PRO A 212 15.20 -14.84 -21.97
N PRO A 213 14.38 -15.22 -20.98
CA PRO A 213 13.07 -15.78 -21.26
C PRO A 213 12.16 -14.76 -21.95
N GLU A 214 11.20 -15.27 -22.73
CA GLU A 214 10.17 -14.42 -23.34
C GLU A 214 9.32 -13.75 -22.24
N GLY A 215 8.99 -12.48 -22.42
CA GLY A 215 8.18 -11.70 -21.46
C GLY A 215 8.95 -11.11 -20.28
N LEU A 216 10.29 -11.04 -20.35
CA LEU A 216 11.07 -10.29 -19.36
C LEU A 216 10.83 -8.77 -19.52
N ASP A 217 10.34 -8.10 -18.49
CA ASP A 217 9.97 -6.68 -18.52
C ASP A 217 11.18 -5.73 -18.58
N GLY A 218 12.27 -6.09 -17.90
CA GLY A 218 13.49 -5.27 -17.81
C GLY A 218 14.28 -5.20 -19.11
N LYS A 219 15.13 -4.19 -19.23
CA LYS A 219 16.07 -3.99 -20.35
C LYS A 219 17.51 -3.92 -19.81
N PRO A 220 18.49 -4.45 -20.56
CA PRO A 220 19.89 -4.30 -20.15
C PRO A 220 20.27 -2.83 -19.98
N LEU A 221 20.93 -2.50 -18.86
CA LEU A 221 21.41 -1.16 -18.54
C LEU A 221 22.76 -0.84 -19.23
N PHE A 222 23.54 -1.90 -19.52
CA PHE A 222 24.84 -1.83 -20.18
C PHE A 222 25.29 -3.18 -20.74
#